data_79bbfd7afe9331699a4474d694efee8d
#
_entry.id   79bbfd7afe9331699a4474d694efee8d
#
_cell.length_a   1.000
_cell.length_b   1.000
_cell.length_c   1.000
_cell.angle_alpha   90.00
_cell.angle_beta   90.00
_cell.angle_gamma   90.00
#
_symmetry.space_group_name_H-M   'P 1'
#
loop_
_entity.id
_entity.type
_entity.pdbx_description
1 polymer ?
#
loop_
_entity_poly.entity_id
_entity_poly.type
_entity_poly.pdbx_seq_one_letter_code
_entity_poly.pdbx_strand_id
1 'polypeptide(L)'
;MANEVKTPWFNNYGDIPHSLEYPEYSMWNAVEEIVRKYPEYIAFDFMGKKTKYKVFKTQVHQCAKALKARNIKQGDRVTICMPNCPQAVIMLYAVNLIGAVANMVHPLSSENEIEFYLNHSKSVLALTLDQFYPKFEAIRKNVSLPNLVIARIQDALPLPLSIGFALTQGKKNKLLANAPVIYWNDFMADGEKFSGKYIAKKDCRKPGVILYSGGTTGTNKGILLSDYNFNALAAQIVATNPMFVPGDKMLAVMPVFHGFGLGVTIHSMLANGGRCILVPRFTAETYAKDIVKHKCNFIAGVPTLFEALLRQPSMKGADLGSLKGVFSGGDSLSVELKKKLDKFLADRNAKVKVREGYGTTECVTASCLTPMHLYKEGSIGQPFPDTYYKIVEVGTNIEVPYGEEGEICISGPSVMLGYLDQPEETANTLRMHGDGRTWLHTGDLGKMDDEGFIYFKQRIKRMIVTSGYNVYPSQLENILDGFEAVQMSCVIGLPDKIKIQKVKAFVMLRPGYEPTDETKAAIMAHCKKNIAKYALPYDIEFREQLPKTLVGKVAYRVLEEEELSKLEAEKQTVAV
;
A
#
# COMPACT_ATOMS: atom_id res chain seq x y z
N MET A 1 -6.54 27.53 27.26
CA MET A 1 -7.09 27.52 25.89
C MET A 1 -6.27 26.48 25.14
N ALA A 2 -6.91 25.49 24.52
CA ALA A 2 -6.19 24.55 23.68
C ALA A 2 -5.55 25.34 22.53
N ASN A 3 -4.27 25.12 22.26
CA ASN A 3 -3.59 25.79 21.14
C ASN A 3 -4.23 25.32 19.85
N GLU A 4 -4.75 26.24 19.06
CA GLU A 4 -5.33 25.94 17.74
C GLU A 4 -4.23 25.39 16.80
N VAL A 5 -4.52 24.30 16.09
CA VAL A 5 -3.58 23.72 15.13
C VAL A 5 -3.46 24.64 13.93
N LYS A 6 -2.24 25.05 13.60
CA LYS A 6 -1.97 25.87 12.41
C LYS A 6 -2.23 25.06 11.14
N THR A 7 -2.90 25.66 10.18
CA THR A 7 -3.31 25.01 8.91
C THR A 7 -2.91 25.85 7.68
N PRO A 8 -1.61 26.14 7.49
CA PRO A 8 -1.15 27.05 6.42
C PRO A 8 -1.51 26.54 5.01
N TRP A 9 -1.67 25.22 4.83
CA TRP A 9 -2.05 24.61 3.57
C TRP A 9 -3.45 24.99 3.09
N PHE A 10 -4.34 25.46 3.94
CA PHE A 10 -5.69 25.89 3.52
C PHE A 10 -5.65 27.04 2.52
N ASN A 11 -4.61 27.88 2.55
CA ASN A 11 -4.42 28.95 1.58
C ASN A 11 -4.20 28.45 0.15
N ASN A 12 -3.82 27.17 -0.02
CA ASN A 12 -3.50 26.56 -1.30
C ASN A 12 -4.59 25.58 -1.77
N TYR A 13 -5.67 25.42 -1.04
CA TYR A 13 -6.74 24.47 -1.37
C TYR A 13 -7.57 24.90 -2.59
N GLY A 14 -7.64 26.21 -2.89
CA GLY A 14 -8.54 26.74 -3.93
C GLY A 14 -9.99 26.33 -3.64
N ASP A 15 -10.59 25.57 -4.54
CA ASP A 15 -11.98 25.11 -4.40
C ASP A 15 -12.13 23.84 -3.53
N ILE A 16 -11.05 23.28 -2.99
CA ILE A 16 -11.13 22.11 -2.11
C ILE A 16 -11.69 22.56 -0.76
N PRO A 17 -12.78 21.93 -0.26
CA PRO A 17 -13.32 22.27 1.05
C PRO A 17 -12.32 21.99 2.18
N HIS A 18 -12.24 22.85 3.18
CA HIS A 18 -11.38 22.63 4.35
C HIS A 18 -11.87 21.46 5.20
N SER A 19 -13.18 21.23 5.22
CA SER A 19 -13.83 20.13 5.94
C SER A 19 -14.86 19.46 5.07
N LEU A 20 -15.08 18.15 5.28
CA LEU A 20 -16.01 17.32 4.54
C LEU A 20 -17.01 16.66 5.48
N GLU A 21 -18.19 16.37 4.97
CA GLU A 21 -19.12 15.45 5.62
C GLU A 21 -18.74 14.01 5.26
N TYR A 22 -18.53 13.18 6.28
CA TYR A 22 -18.13 11.79 6.10
C TYR A 22 -19.30 10.84 6.33
N PRO A 23 -19.45 9.79 5.49
CA PRO A 23 -20.47 8.77 5.71
C PRO A 23 -20.29 8.03 7.03
N GLU A 24 -21.28 8.10 7.92
CA GLU A 24 -21.30 7.41 9.22
C GLU A 24 -22.01 6.05 9.15
N TYR A 25 -21.67 5.26 8.14
CA TYR A 25 -22.21 3.92 7.91
C TYR A 25 -21.13 2.96 7.40
N SER A 26 -21.49 1.69 7.18
CA SER A 26 -20.50 0.68 6.77
C SER A 26 -19.90 0.98 5.39
N MET A 27 -18.71 0.42 5.12
CA MET A 27 -18.09 0.48 3.78
C MET A 27 -19.05 -0.07 2.71
N TRP A 28 -19.78 -1.14 3.02
CA TRP A 28 -20.76 -1.68 2.09
C TRP A 28 -21.88 -0.69 1.79
N ASN A 29 -22.41 0.00 2.80
CA ASN A 29 -23.49 0.95 2.60
C ASN A 29 -23.06 2.12 1.70
N ALA A 30 -21.81 2.56 1.77
CA ALA A 30 -21.25 3.55 0.85
C ALA A 30 -21.34 3.05 -0.61
N VAL A 31 -20.93 1.81 -0.84
CA VAL A 31 -21.03 1.20 -2.18
C VAL A 31 -22.49 0.95 -2.57
N GLU A 32 -23.35 0.55 -1.65
CA GLU A 32 -24.76 0.28 -1.93
C GLU A 32 -25.53 1.54 -2.37
N GLU A 33 -25.16 2.71 -1.87
CA GLU A 33 -25.69 3.99 -2.38
C GLU A 33 -25.34 4.20 -3.86
N ILE A 34 -24.13 3.84 -4.26
CA ILE A 34 -23.72 3.89 -5.66
C ILE A 34 -24.48 2.86 -6.49
N VAL A 35 -24.71 1.66 -5.97
CA VAL A 35 -25.55 0.67 -6.66
C VAL A 35 -26.95 1.19 -6.93
N ARG A 36 -27.52 1.95 -5.99
CA ARG A 36 -28.85 2.57 -6.19
C ARG A 36 -28.85 3.65 -7.27
N LYS A 37 -27.78 4.46 -7.34
CA LYS A 37 -27.64 5.57 -8.31
C LYS A 37 -27.24 5.08 -9.70
N TYR A 38 -26.34 4.09 -9.78
CA TYR A 38 -25.71 3.65 -11.03
C TYR A 38 -25.69 2.12 -11.19
N PRO A 39 -26.84 1.41 -11.13
CA PRO A 39 -26.90 -0.06 -11.13
C PRO A 39 -26.29 -0.71 -12.37
N GLU A 40 -26.34 -0.02 -13.52
CA GLU A 40 -25.85 -0.53 -14.81
C GLU A 40 -24.36 -0.21 -15.07
N TYR A 41 -23.75 0.66 -14.28
CA TYR A 41 -22.32 0.94 -14.39
C TYR A 41 -21.49 -0.28 -14.03
N ILE A 42 -20.29 -0.35 -14.58
CA ILE A 42 -19.35 -1.43 -14.30
C ILE A 42 -18.60 -1.13 -13.00
N ALA A 43 -18.76 -1.97 -12.00
CA ALA A 43 -18.02 -1.88 -10.74
C ALA A 43 -16.57 -2.32 -10.94
N PHE A 44 -16.36 -3.46 -11.58
CA PHE A 44 -15.01 -3.93 -11.88
C PHE A 44 -14.94 -4.76 -13.17
N ASP A 45 -13.74 -4.79 -13.73
CA ASP A 45 -13.34 -5.62 -14.86
C ASP A 45 -12.21 -6.54 -14.40
N PHE A 46 -12.37 -7.82 -14.63
CA PHE A 46 -11.37 -8.82 -14.32
C PHE A 46 -11.06 -9.65 -15.55
N MET A 47 -9.90 -9.43 -16.14
CA MET A 47 -9.44 -10.15 -17.33
C MET A 47 -10.48 -10.15 -18.48
N GLY A 48 -11.20 -9.03 -18.64
CA GLY A 48 -12.23 -8.82 -19.66
C GLY A 48 -13.66 -9.17 -19.23
N LYS A 49 -13.88 -9.84 -18.10
CA LYS A 49 -15.22 -10.04 -17.53
C LYS A 49 -15.64 -8.80 -16.74
N LYS A 50 -16.63 -8.10 -17.26
CA LYS A 50 -17.19 -6.89 -16.67
C LYS A 50 -18.34 -7.23 -15.74
N THR A 51 -18.28 -6.76 -14.50
CA THR A 51 -19.34 -6.95 -13.50
C THR A 51 -20.02 -5.61 -13.22
N LYS A 52 -21.33 -5.53 -13.44
CA LYS A 52 -22.14 -4.34 -13.14
C LYS A 52 -22.39 -4.22 -11.64
N TYR A 53 -22.59 -2.99 -11.14
CA TYR A 53 -22.88 -2.74 -9.73
C TYR A 53 -24.07 -3.55 -9.20
N LYS A 54 -25.16 -3.68 -9.94
CA LYS A 54 -26.32 -4.51 -9.55
C LYS A 54 -25.97 -6.00 -9.38
N VAL A 55 -25.10 -6.54 -10.26
CA VAL A 55 -24.64 -7.93 -10.18
C VAL A 55 -23.69 -8.09 -9.00
N PHE A 56 -22.80 -7.14 -8.80
CA PHE A 56 -21.89 -7.09 -7.65
C PHE A 56 -22.68 -7.11 -6.33
N LYS A 57 -23.75 -6.29 -6.20
CA LYS A 57 -24.66 -6.31 -5.05
C LYS A 57 -25.20 -7.72 -4.79
N THR A 58 -25.75 -8.37 -5.82
CA THR A 58 -26.29 -9.74 -5.70
C THR A 58 -25.23 -10.70 -5.16
N GLN A 59 -24.01 -10.64 -5.69
CA GLN A 59 -22.90 -11.51 -5.28
C GLN A 59 -22.47 -11.24 -3.83
N VAL A 60 -22.40 -9.97 -3.39
CA VAL A 60 -22.07 -9.61 -2.00
C VAL A 60 -23.13 -10.13 -1.04
N HIS A 61 -24.42 -9.95 -1.35
CA HIS A 61 -25.51 -10.44 -0.51
C HIS A 61 -25.53 -11.96 -0.44
N GLN A 62 -25.29 -12.66 -1.54
CA GLN A 62 -25.19 -14.11 -1.58
C GLN A 62 -24.03 -14.62 -0.73
N CYS A 63 -22.85 -14.01 -0.87
CA CYS A 63 -21.68 -14.31 -0.05
C CYS A 63 -21.91 -14.05 1.45
N ALA A 64 -22.58 -12.93 1.80
CA ALA A 64 -22.95 -12.62 3.17
C ALA A 64 -23.89 -13.68 3.80
N LYS A 65 -24.86 -14.15 3.02
CA LYS A 65 -25.73 -15.27 3.43
C LYS A 65 -24.94 -16.57 3.61
N ALA A 66 -23.96 -16.86 2.74
CA ALA A 66 -23.09 -18.02 2.86
C ALA A 66 -22.24 -17.97 4.15
N LEU A 67 -21.70 -16.80 4.50
CA LEU A 67 -21.02 -16.61 5.78
C LEU A 67 -21.94 -16.91 6.97
N LYS A 68 -23.18 -16.43 6.93
CA LYS A 68 -24.17 -16.71 8.00
C LYS A 68 -24.57 -18.19 8.06
N ALA A 69 -24.68 -18.88 6.93
CA ALA A 69 -24.90 -20.32 6.86
C ALA A 69 -23.78 -21.12 7.55
N ARG A 70 -22.57 -20.55 7.62
CA ARG A 70 -21.41 -21.10 8.35
C ARG A 70 -21.27 -20.57 9.78
N ASN A 71 -22.34 -19.97 10.32
CA ASN A 71 -22.40 -19.42 11.69
C ASN A 71 -21.39 -18.29 11.96
N ILE A 72 -20.89 -17.60 10.94
CA ILE A 72 -20.03 -16.43 11.14
C ILE A 72 -20.86 -15.31 11.77
N LYS A 73 -20.37 -14.75 12.86
CA LYS A 73 -21.06 -13.75 13.68
C LYS A 73 -20.49 -12.35 13.46
N GLN A 74 -21.21 -11.36 13.93
CA GLN A 74 -20.69 -9.99 14.02
C GLN A 74 -19.46 -9.97 14.95
N GLY A 75 -18.39 -9.29 14.53
CA GLY A 75 -17.12 -9.21 15.25
C GLY A 75 -16.15 -10.37 15.01
N ASP A 76 -16.60 -11.48 14.41
CA ASP A 76 -15.70 -12.55 13.97
C ASP A 76 -14.71 -12.03 12.92
N ARG A 77 -13.52 -12.62 12.84
CA ARG A 77 -12.51 -12.27 11.85
C ARG A 77 -12.50 -13.30 10.74
N VAL A 78 -12.52 -12.80 9.50
CA VAL A 78 -12.46 -13.59 8.28
C VAL A 78 -11.21 -13.23 7.51
N THR A 79 -10.28 -14.18 7.36
CA THR A 79 -9.04 -13.96 6.61
C THR A 79 -9.32 -14.00 5.11
N ILE A 80 -8.86 -12.97 4.41
CA ILE A 80 -8.88 -12.86 2.95
C ILE A 80 -7.43 -12.86 2.46
N CYS A 81 -6.92 -14.06 2.12
CA CYS A 81 -5.56 -14.30 1.65
C CYS A 81 -5.55 -14.45 0.13
N MET A 82 -5.83 -13.33 -0.57
CA MET A 82 -6.17 -13.32 -1.98
C MET A 82 -5.44 -12.20 -2.74
N PRO A 83 -5.15 -12.39 -4.04
CA PRO A 83 -4.76 -11.30 -4.93
C PRO A 83 -5.98 -10.44 -5.31
N ASN A 84 -5.74 -9.38 -6.10
CA ASN A 84 -6.81 -8.55 -6.65
C ASN A 84 -7.70 -9.35 -7.62
N CYS A 85 -8.81 -9.83 -7.14
CA CYS A 85 -9.79 -10.59 -7.92
C CYS A 85 -11.21 -10.36 -7.40
N PRO A 86 -12.24 -10.69 -8.19
CA PRO A 86 -13.64 -10.50 -7.79
C PRO A 86 -14.00 -11.15 -6.46
N GLN A 87 -13.53 -12.38 -6.21
CA GLN A 87 -13.85 -13.11 -4.99
C GLN A 87 -13.31 -12.41 -3.73
N ALA A 88 -12.12 -11.80 -3.80
CA ALA A 88 -11.56 -11.02 -2.70
C ALA A 88 -12.44 -9.79 -2.39
N VAL A 89 -12.85 -9.05 -3.41
CA VAL A 89 -13.68 -7.85 -3.28
C VAL A 89 -15.09 -8.21 -2.78
N ILE A 90 -15.69 -9.26 -3.32
CA ILE A 90 -17.02 -9.75 -2.88
C ILE A 90 -16.97 -10.18 -1.41
N MET A 91 -15.97 -10.99 -1.02
CA MET A 91 -15.81 -11.45 0.36
C MET A 91 -15.61 -10.29 1.33
N LEU A 92 -14.78 -9.31 0.98
CA LEU A 92 -14.54 -8.12 1.81
C LEU A 92 -15.86 -7.43 2.18
N TYR A 93 -16.68 -7.11 1.18
CA TYR A 93 -17.94 -6.40 1.45
C TYR A 93 -19.02 -7.30 2.06
N ALA A 94 -18.99 -8.61 1.80
CA ALA A 94 -19.86 -9.55 2.47
C ALA A 94 -19.54 -9.68 3.96
N VAL A 95 -18.26 -9.75 4.32
CA VAL A 95 -17.78 -9.71 5.72
C VAL A 95 -18.23 -8.41 6.39
N ASN A 96 -18.06 -7.28 5.71
CA ASN A 96 -18.48 -5.98 6.19
C ASN A 96 -20.00 -5.91 6.42
N LEU A 97 -20.81 -6.43 5.49
CA LEU A 97 -22.28 -6.44 5.53
C LEU A 97 -22.84 -7.24 6.72
N ILE A 98 -22.19 -8.33 7.12
CA ILE A 98 -22.58 -9.12 8.31
C ILE A 98 -21.99 -8.58 9.62
N GLY A 99 -21.21 -7.48 9.56
CA GLY A 99 -20.57 -6.85 10.71
C GLY A 99 -19.35 -7.61 11.25
N ALA A 100 -18.80 -8.56 10.50
CA ALA A 100 -17.53 -9.20 10.79
C ALA A 100 -16.34 -8.31 10.39
N VAL A 101 -15.11 -8.74 10.68
CA VAL A 101 -13.89 -7.99 10.42
C VAL A 101 -13.06 -8.71 9.36
N ALA A 102 -12.70 -8.02 8.28
CA ALA A 102 -11.86 -8.56 7.23
C ALA A 102 -10.38 -8.52 7.64
N ASN A 103 -9.75 -9.68 7.78
CA ASN A 103 -8.33 -9.83 8.06
C ASN A 103 -7.58 -10.03 6.73
N MET A 104 -6.91 -8.98 6.25
CA MET A 104 -6.33 -8.95 4.91
C MET A 104 -4.89 -9.44 4.93
N VAL A 105 -4.61 -10.54 4.24
CA VAL A 105 -3.32 -11.22 4.27
C VAL A 105 -2.74 -11.37 2.85
N HIS A 106 -1.42 -11.19 2.74
CA HIS A 106 -0.72 -11.36 1.46
C HIS A 106 -0.64 -12.85 1.08
N PRO A 107 -1.12 -13.27 -0.11
CA PRO A 107 -1.13 -14.68 -0.49
C PRO A 107 0.26 -15.27 -0.76
N LEU A 108 1.28 -14.43 -0.97
CA LEU A 108 2.67 -14.89 -1.13
C LEU A 108 3.45 -14.94 0.19
N SER A 109 2.84 -14.57 1.32
CA SER A 109 3.46 -14.73 2.64
C SER A 109 3.92 -16.16 2.87
N SER A 110 4.96 -16.33 3.68
CA SER A 110 5.46 -17.64 4.10
C SER A 110 4.41 -18.39 4.94
N GLU A 111 4.60 -19.68 5.14
CA GLU A 111 3.74 -20.51 5.97
C GLU A 111 3.68 -19.97 7.41
N ASN A 112 4.84 -19.66 7.99
CA ASN A 112 4.93 -19.09 9.36
C ASN A 112 4.22 -17.74 9.50
N GLU A 113 4.30 -16.87 8.47
CA GLU A 113 3.56 -15.61 8.49
C GLU A 113 2.06 -15.83 8.42
N ILE A 114 1.59 -16.73 7.54
CA ILE A 114 0.15 -17.05 7.43
C ILE A 114 -0.35 -17.66 8.75
N GLU A 115 0.42 -18.56 9.36
CA GLU A 115 0.13 -19.12 10.68
C GLU A 115 0.01 -18.03 11.74
N PHE A 116 0.97 -17.11 11.78
CA PHE A 116 0.94 -15.96 12.69
C PHE A 116 -0.33 -15.12 12.47
N TYR A 117 -0.66 -14.74 11.23
CA TYR A 117 -1.81 -13.90 10.94
C TYR A 117 -3.15 -14.55 11.33
N LEU A 118 -3.29 -15.85 11.08
CA LEU A 118 -4.49 -16.62 11.45
C LEU A 118 -4.67 -16.72 12.96
N ASN A 119 -3.58 -17.04 13.69
CA ASN A 119 -3.60 -17.17 15.13
C ASN A 119 -3.76 -15.81 15.82
N HIS A 120 -3.04 -14.78 15.37
CA HIS A 120 -3.12 -13.44 15.92
C HIS A 120 -4.52 -12.82 15.74
N SER A 121 -5.11 -12.96 14.56
CA SER A 121 -6.48 -12.49 14.31
C SER A 121 -7.56 -13.42 14.90
N LYS A 122 -7.23 -14.65 15.28
CA LYS A 122 -8.20 -15.70 15.70
C LYS A 122 -9.27 -15.88 14.62
N SER A 123 -8.87 -15.99 13.37
CA SER A 123 -9.79 -16.09 12.23
C SER A 123 -10.61 -17.37 12.25
N VAL A 124 -11.93 -17.26 12.04
CA VAL A 124 -12.86 -18.40 12.03
C VAL A 124 -13.16 -18.94 10.64
N LEU A 125 -12.77 -18.18 9.60
CA LEU A 125 -12.83 -18.57 8.18
C LEU A 125 -11.68 -17.93 7.45
N ALA A 126 -11.11 -18.65 6.47
CA ALA A 126 -10.17 -18.08 5.50
C ALA A 126 -10.64 -18.36 4.08
N LEU A 127 -10.42 -17.35 3.20
CA LEU A 127 -10.56 -17.47 1.75
C LEU A 127 -9.17 -17.38 1.12
N THR A 128 -8.82 -18.36 0.27
CA THR A 128 -7.58 -18.31 -0.51
C THR A 128 -7.78 -18.95 -1.90
N LEU A 129 -6.76 -18.85 -2.78
CA LEU A 129 -6.75 -19.53 -4.06
C LEU A 129 -6.21 -20.97 -3.92
N ASP A 130 -6.66 -21.84 -4.84
CA ASP A 130 -6.20 -23.23 -4.96
C ASP A 130 -4.67 -23.36 -5.02
N GLN A 131 -3.99 -22.44 -5.71
CA GLN A 131 -2.52 -22.42 -5.80
C GLN A 131 -1.81 -22.18 -4.46
N PHE A 132 -2.47 -21.57 -3.47
CA PHE A 132 -1.91 -21.29 -2.14
C PHE A 132 -2.36 -22.30 -1.07
N TYR A 133 -3.26 -23.21 -1.41
CA TYR A 133 -3.74 -24.26 -0.52
C TYR A 133 -2.62 -25.02 0.19
N PRO A 134 -1.51 -25.42 -0.47
CA PRO A 134 -0.43 -26.16 0.20
C PRO A 134 0.11 -25.47 1.46
N LYS A 135 0.17 -24.13 1.47
CA LYS A 135 0.61 -23.37 2.65
C LYS A 135 -0.36 -23.51 3.82
N PHE A 136 -1.67 -23.50 3.55
CA PHE A 136 -2.70 -23.69 4.57
C PHE A 136 -2.74 -25.13 5.09
N GLU A 137 -2.46 -26.10 4.23
CA GLU A 137 -2.36 -27.50 4.63
C GLU A 137 -1.15 -27.75 5.53
N ALA A 138 0.00 -27.16 5.22
CA ALA A 138 1.22 -27.29 6.01
C ALA A 138 1.04 -26.82 7.47
N ILE A 139 0.29 -25.73 7.68
CA ILE A 139 0.06 -25.13 9.00
C ILE A 139 -1.23 -25.62 9.68
N ARG A 140 -2.00 -26.50 9.05
CA ARG A 140 -3.34 -26.94 9.51
C ARG A 140 -3.37 -27.37 10.97
N LYS A 141 -2.35 -28.07 11.43
CA LYS A 141 -2.26 -28.58 12.81
C LYS A 141 -1.98 -27.48 13.84
N ASN A 142 -1.46 -26.34 13.38
CA ASN A 142 -1.01 -25.25 14.25
C ASN A 142 -2.05 -24.13 14.37
N VAL A 143 -3.13 -24.19 13.55
CA VAL A 143 -4.15 -23.14 13.50
C VAL A 143 -5.55 -23.73 13.78
N SER A 144 -6.35 -23.00 14.55
CA SER A 144 -7.76 -23.32 14.74
C SER A 144 -8.62 -22.63 13.68
N LEU A 145 -8.68 -23.22 12.48
CA LEU A 145 -9.41 -22.66 11.33
C LEU A 145 -10.52 -23.63 10.89
N PRO A 146 -11.76 -23.47 11.37
CA PRO A 146 -12.85 -24.41 11.10
C PRO A 146 -13.33 -24.37 9.64
N ASN A 147 -13.16 -23.26 8.94
CA ASN A 147 -13.65 -23.08 7.57
C ASN A 147 -12.53 -22.55 6.66
N LEU A 148 -12.13 -23.35 5.66
CA LEU A 148 -11.22 -22.93 4.61
C LEU A 148 -11.95 -22.94 3.26
N VAL A 149 -12.19 -21.76 2.70
CA VAL A 149 -12.82 -21.58 1.39
C VAL A 149 -11.74 -21.45 0.32
N ILE A 150 -11.83 -22.26 -0.71
CA ILE A 150 -10.91 -22.26 -1.84
C ILE A 150 -11.60 -21.70 -3.08
N ALA A 151 -11.08 -20.57 -3.57
CA ALA A 151 -11.47 -20.01 -4.85
C ALA A 151 -10.48 -20.45 -5.95
N ARG A 152 -10.96 -20.45 -7.18
CA ARG A 152 -10.13 -20.63 -8.37
C ARG A 152 -10.24 -19.40 -9.25
N ILE A 153 -9.14 -18.98 -9.84
CA ILE A 153 -9.14 -17.83 -10.77
C ILE A 153 -10.12 -18.05 -11.93
N GLN A 154 -10.19 -19.28 -12.44
CA GLN A 154 -11.08 -19.65 -13.53
C GLN A 154 -12.56 -19.39 -13.24
N ASP A 155 -12.99 -19.44 -11.97
CA ASP A 155 -14.39 -19.21 -11.58
C ASP A 155 -14.81 -17.74 -11.85
N ALA A 156 -13.84 -16.82 -11.91
CA ALA A 156 -14.04 -15.41 -12.19
C ALA A 156 -13.76 -14.99 -13.63
N LEU A 157 -13.25 -15.89 -14.50
CA LEU A 157 -12.92 -15.59 -15.89
C LEU A 157 -14.15 -15.60 -16.82
N PRO A 158 -14.07 -14.95 -18.00
CA PRO A 158 -15.00 -15.18 -19.10
C PRO A 158 -14.93 -16.65 -19.56
N LEU A 159 -16.06 -17.19 -20.02
CA LEU A 159 -16.20 -18.61 -20.32
C LEU A 159 -15.07 -19.22 -21.20
N PRO A 160 -14.66 -18.61 -22.33
CA PRO A 160 -13.58 -19.18 -23.14
C PRO A 160 -12.23 -19.25 -22.39
N LEU A 161 -11.89 -18.18 -21.63
CA LEU A 161 -10.66 -18.13 -20.85
C LEU A 161 -10.72 -19.07 -19.64
N SER A 162 -11.89 -19.25 -19.03
CA SER A 162 -12.09 -20.17 -17.91
C SER A 162 -11.76 -21.61 -18.32
N ILE A 163 -12.26 -22.07 -19.48
CA ILE A 163 -11.98 -23.40 -20.01
C ILE A 163 -10.48 -23.57 -20.32
N GLY A 164 -9.88 -22.60 -21.04
CA GLY A 164 -8.46 -22.62 -21.37
C GLY A 164 -7.57 -22.65 -20.12
N PHE A 165 -7.90 -21.85 -19.09
CA PHE A 165 -7.17 -21.84 -17.83
C PHE A 165 -7.31 -23.16 -17.07
N ALA A 166 -8.52 -23.72 -17.00
CA ALA A 166 -8.78 -25.00 -16.33
C ALA A 166 -7.98 -26.16 -16.97
N LEU A 167 -7.84 -26.15 -18.29
CA LEU A 167 -7.10 -27.19 -19.03
C LEU A 167 -5.57 -27.06 -18.94
N THR A 168 -5.06 -25.86 -18.61
CA THR A 168 -3.62 -25.55 -18.56
C THR A 168 -3.11 -25.36 -17.14
N GLN A 169 -3.30 -24.18 -16.58
CA GLN A 169 -2.80 -23.78 -15.27
C GLN A 169 -3.56 -24.46 -14.12
N GLY A 170 -4.89 -24.60 -14.24
CA GLY A 170 -5.73 -25.19 -13.22
C GLY A 170 -5.44 -26.67 -12.94
N LYS A 171 -4.89 -27.40 -13.92
CA LYS A 171 -4.47 -28.80 -13.73
C LYS A 171 -3.28 -28.97 -12.79
N LYS A 172 -2.48 -27.92 -12.62
CA LYS A 172 -1.27 -27.93 -11.75
C LYS A 172 -1.63 -27.83 -10.27
N ASN A 173 -2.76 -27.21 -9.95
CA ASN A 173 -3.20 -26.94 -8.58
C ASN A 173 -4.13 -28.05 -8.08
N LYS A 174 -3.57 -29.24 -7.82
CA LYS A 174 -4.36 -30.34 -7.28
C LYS A 174 -4.47 -30.23 -5.76
N LEU A 175 -5.68 -30.15 -5.24
CA LEU A 175 -5.94 -30.37 -3.83
C LEU A 175 -5.86 -31.88 -3.52
N LEU A 176 -5.61 -32.21 -2.24
CA LEU A 176 -5.69 -33.59 -1.76
C LEU A 176 -7.11 -34.14 -2.00
N ALA A 177 -7.23 -35.42 -2.31
CA ALA A 177 -8.51 -36.03 -2.71
C ALA A 177 -9.64 -35.82 -1.67
N ASN A 178 -9.31 -35.75 -0.38
CA ASN A 178 -10.27 -35.57 0.71
C ASN A 178 -9.94 -34.29 1.52
N ALA A 179 -9.44 -33.24 0.88
CA ALA A 179 -9.14 -31.99 1.56
C ALA A 179 -10.40 -31.44 2.23
N PRO A 180 -10.37 -31.14 3.55
CA PRO A 180 -11.51 -30.58 4.26
C PRO A 180 -11.61 -29.07 3.95
N VAL A 181 -12.01 -28.75 2.72
CA VAL A 181 -12.15 -27.41 2.18
C VAL A 181 -13.54 -27.23 1.58
N ILE A 182 -13.94 -25.98 1.42
CA ILE A 182 -15.19 -25.58 0.81
C ILE A 182 -14.83 -24.87 -0.51
N TYR A 183 -15.27 -25.35 -1.65
CA TYR A 183 -15.06 -24.62 -2.90
C TYR A 183 -15.93 -23.36 -2.96
N TRP A 184 -15.41 -22.29 -3.58
CA TRP A 184 -16.09 -21.00 -3.68
C TRP A 184 -17.51 -21.11 -4.23
N ASN A 185 -17.73 -21.92 -5.28
CA ASN A 185 -19.04 -22.07 -5.88
C ASN A 185 -20.03 -22.79 -4.95
N ASP A 186 -19.58 -23.79 -4.19
CA ASP A 186 -20.40 -24.49 -3.21
C ASP A 186 -20.71 -23.56 -2.03
N PHE A 187 -19.71 -22.79 -1.59
CA PHE A 187 -19.91 -21.77 -0.57
C PHE A 187 -20.96 -20.74 -0.98
N MET A 188 -20.91 -20.26 -2.21
CA MET A 188 -21.90 -19.32 -2.75
C MET A 188 -23.29 -19.97 -2.86
N ALA A 189 -23.38 -21.24 -3.27
CA ALA A 189 -24.64 -21.99 -3.35
C ALA A 189 -25.29 -22.20 -1.98
N ASP A 190 -24.50 -22.37 -0.91
CA ASP A 190 -25.03 -22.39 0.47
C ASP A 190 -25.72 -21.06 0.83
N GLY A 191 -25.20 -19.94 0.32
CA GLY A 191 -25.81 -18.62 0.50
C GLY A 191 -27.17 -18.46 -0.17
N GLU A 192 -27.40 -19.12 -1.32
CA GLU A 192 -28.73 -19.11 -1.98
C GLU A 192 -29.79 -19.79 -1.13
N LYS A 193 -29.42 -20.84 -0.41
CA LYS A 193 -30.32 -21.62 0.44
C LYS A 193 -30.61 -20.96 1.79
N PHE A 194 -29.79 -19.98 2.19
CA PHE A 194 -29.93 -19.34 3.50
C PHE A 194 -31.05 -18.29 3.52
N SER A 195 -32.03 -18.47 4.37
CA SER A 195 -33.22 -17.59 4.53
C SER A 195 -33.21 -16.72 5.78
N GLY A 196 -32.20 -16.87 6.67
CA GLY A 196 -32.12 -16.13 7.93
C GLY A 196 -31.69 -14.67 7.77
N LYS A 197 -31.70 -13.92 8.86
CA LYS A 197 -31.17 -12.55 8.92
C LYS A 197 -29.65 -12.57 8.76
N TYR A 198 -29.11 -11.70 7.92
CA TYR A 198 -27.67 -11.64 7.61
C TYR A 198 -27.09 -10.23 7.62
N ILE A 199 -27.90 -9.18 7.52
CA ILE A 199 -27.43 -7.79 7.56
C ILE A 199 -27.27 -7.38 9.02
N ALA A 200 -26.08 -6.95 9.40
CA ALA A 200 -25.80 -6.46 10.73
C ALA A 200 -26.04 -4.95 10.85
N LYS A 201 -26.55 -4.54 12.01
CA LYS A 201 -26.45 -3.13 12.42
C LYS A 201 -25.08 -2.93 13.06
N LYS A 202 -24.14 -2.29 12.35
CA LYS A 202 -22.76 -2.10 12.79
C LYS A 202 -22.49 -0.63 13.05
N ASP A 203 -21.77 -0.34 14.13
CA ASP A 203 -21.14 0.95 14.35
C ASP A 203 -19.92 1.07 13.41
N CYS A 204 -19.94 2.05 12.51
CA CYS A 204 -18.89 2.27 11.53
C CYS A 204 -17.54 2.68 12.13
N ARG A 205 -17.52 3.09 13.40
CA ARG A 205 -16.30 3.46 14.12
C ARG A 205 -15.64 2.26 14.85
N LYS A 206 -16.25 1.07 14.78
CA LYS A 206 -15.66 -0.18 15.27
C LYS A 206 -14.79 -0.84 14.18
N PRO A 207 -13.88 -1.76 14.54
CA PRO A 207 -13.04 -2.43 13.56
C PRO A 207 -13.83 -3.07 12.41
N GLY A 208 -13.41 -2.80 11.19
CA GLY A 208 -13.95 -3.36 9.94
C GLY A 208 -12.90 -4.14 9.17
N VAL A 209 -11.65 -3.72 9.26
CA VAL A 209 -10.53 -4.29 8.52
C VAL A 209 -9.30 -4.36 9.42
N ILE A 210 -8.54 -5.43 9.29
CA ILE A 210 -7.19 -5.58 9.83
C ILE A 210 -6.22 -5.59 8.65
N LEU A 211 -5.28 -4.65 8.64
CA LEU A 211 -4.13 -4.65 7.73
C LEU A 211 -2.86 -4.93 8.53
N TYR A 212 -1.82 -5.40 7.87
CA TYR A 212 -0.53 -5.65 8.52
C TYR A 212 0.56 -4.75 7.97
N SER A 213 1.38 -4.22 8.87
CA SER A 213 2.63 -3.56 8.52
C SER A 213 3.80 -4.37 9.05
N GLY A 214 4.87 -4.43 8.27
CA GLY A 214 6.15 -4.97 8.77
C GLY A 214 6.65 -4.06 9.88
N GLY A 215 6.50 -4.49 11.13
CA GLY A 215 6.98 -3.75 12.29
C GLY A 215 8.49 -3.50 12.17
N THR A 216 8.93 -2.31 12.59
CA THR A 216 10.36 -1.97 12.69
C THR A 216 11.09 -2.81 13.74
N THR A 217 10.35 -3.55 14.57
CA THR A 217 10.83 -4.48 15.61
C THR A 217 10.90 -5.94 15.14
N GLY A 218 10.66 -6.23 13.85
CA GLY A 218 10.68 -7.60 13.30
C GLY A 218 9.34 -8.35 13.39
N THR A 219 8.41 -7.94 14.25
CA THR A 219 7.08 -8.55 14.35
C THR A 219 6.04 -7.75 13.56
N ASN A 220 5.24 -8.44 12.75
CA ASN A 220 4.14 -7.81 12.03
C ASN A 220 3.05 -7.34 13.00
N LYS A 221 2.57 -6.11 12.84
CA LYS A 221 1.51 -5.52 13.66
C LYS A 221 0.19 -5.55 12.92
N GLY A 222 -0.87 -6.01 13.57
CA GLY A 222 -2.24 -5.94 13.06
C GLY A 222 -2.85 -4.57 13.34
N ILE A 223 -3.12 -3.79 12.31
CA ILE A 223 -3.65 -2.43 12.39
C ILE A 223 -5.15 -2.49 12.27
N LEU A 224 -5.85 -2.02 13.30
CA LEU A 224 -7.32 -1.97 13.34
C LEU A 224 -7.83 -0.71 12.66
N LEU A 225 -8.53 -0.89 11.56
CA LEU A 225 -9.15 0.19 10.80
C LEU A 225 -10.68 0.04 10.81
N SER A 226 -11.37 1.15 10.95
CA SER A 226 -12.83 1.22 10.94
C SER A 226 -13.38 1.46 9.54
N ASP A 227 -14.67 1.21 9.35
CA ASP A 227 -15.38 1.57 8.11
C ASP A 227 -15.33 3.08 7.87
N TYR A 228 -15.40 3.86 8.96
CA TYR A 228 -15.31 5.31 8.92
C TYR A 228 -13.95 5.78 8.36
N ASN A 229 -12.84 5.14 8.75
CA ASN A 229 -11.51 5.49 8.23
C ASN A 229 -11.44 5.34 6.69
N PHE A 230 -11.99 4.24 6.16
CA PHE A 230 -12.02 4.01 4.71
C PHE A 230 -12.97 4.95 3.98
N ASN A 231 -14.17 5.19 4.51
CA ASN A 231 -15.14 6.11 3.93
C ASN A 231 -14.61 7.54 3.91
N ALA A 232 -13.95 7.97 4.99
CA ALA A 232 -13.34 9.29 5.06
C ALA A 232 -12.23 9.45 4.01
N LEU A 233 -11.32 8.48 3.89
CA LEU A 233 -10.31 8.51 2.84
C LEU A 233 -10.94 8.57 1.45
N ALA A 234 -12.01 7.80 1.19
CA ALA A 234 -12.67 7.79 -0.10
C ALA A 234 -13.26 9.17 -0.47
N ALA A 235 -13.85 9.88 0.50
CA ALA A 235 -14.35 11.24 0.34
C ALA A 235 -13.20 12.24 0.10
N GLN A 236 -12.12 12.15 0.87
CA GLN A 236 -10.94 13.01 0.75
C GLN A 236 -10.26 12.88 -0.63
N ILE A 237 -10.13 11.63 -1.13
CA ILE A 237 -9.56 11.37 -2.46
C ILE A 237 -10.38 12.05 -3.56
N VAL A 238 -11.70 11.96 -3.51
CA VAL A 238 -12.56 12.60 -4.53
C VAL A 238 -12.51 14.11 -4.40
N ALA A 239 -12.58 14.66 -3.19
CA ALA A 239 -12.49 16.10 -2.96
C ALA A 239 -11.19 16.72 -3.51
N THR A 240 -10.08 15.98 -3.41
CA THR A 240 -8.76 16.43 -3.93
C THR A 240 -8.52 16.07 -5.40
N ASN A 241 -9.52 15.45 -6.07
CA ASN A 241 -9.46 15.07 -7.48
C ASN A 241 -10.77 15.45 -8.20
N PRO A 242 -11.05 16.73 -8.39
CA PRO A 242 -12.32 17.24 -8.96
C PRO A 242 -12.56 16.76 -10.40
N MET A 243 -11.55 16.21 -11.08
CA MET A 243 -11.68 15.60 -12.41
C MET A 243 -12.37 14.23 -12.38
N PHE A 244 -12.54 13.63 -11.19
CA PHE A 244 -13.21 12.34 -11.06
C PHE A 244 -14.70 12.46 -11.34
N VAL A 245 -15.21 11.51 -12.13
CA VAL A 245 -16.65 11.35 -12.37
C VAL A 245 -17.04 9.87 -12.29
N PRO A 246 -18.28 9.53 -11.90
CA PRO A 246 -18.76 8.15 -11.91
C PRO A 246 -18.57 7.48 -13.28
N GLY A 247 -18.05 6.26 -13.29
CA GLY A 247 -17.67 5.51 -14.50
C GLY A 247 -16.19 5.61 -14.87
N ASP A 248 -15.42 6.53 -14.28
CA ASP A 248 -13.97 6.60 -14.47
C ASP A 248 -13.29 5.31 -14.02
N LYS A 249 -12.18 4.99 -14.69
CA LYS A 249 -11.47 3.73 -14.57
C LYS A 249 -10.14 3.90 -13.83
N MET A 250 -9.99 3.14 -12.75
CA MET A 250 -8.73 2.98 -12.01
C MET A 250 -8.09 1.63 -12.35
N LEU A 251 -6.82 1.62 -12.71
CA LEU A 251 -6.05 0.39 -12.80
C LEU A 251 -5.66 -0.07 -11.39
N ALA A 252 -6.42 -1.01 -10.84
CA ALA A 252 -6.25 -1.53 -9.49
C ALA A 252 -5.18 -2.63 -9.47
N VAL A 253 -3.91 -2.21 -9.53
CA VAL A 253 -2.73 -3.09 -9.47
C VAL A 253 -2.16 -3.18 -8.07
N MET A 254 -2.35 -2.14 -7.25
CA MET A 254 -1.91 -2.14 -5.86
C MET A 254 -2.69 -3.21 -5.08
N PRO A 255 -2.00 -3.99 -4.22
CA PRO A 255 -2.60 -5.16 -3.61
C PRO A 255 -3.80 -4.86 -2.69
N VAL A 256 -4.86 -5.66 -2.80
CA VAL A 256 -6.09 -5.54 -1.98
C VAL A 256 -5.85 -5.74 -0.47
N PHE A 257 -4.77 -6.45 -0.11
CA PHE A 257 -4.37 -6.65 1.30
C PHE A 257 -3.49 -5.51 1.86
N HIS A 258 -3.32 -4.43 1.12
CA HIS A 258 -2.60 -3.22 1.54
C HIS A 258 -3.50 -2.00 1.42
N GLY A 259 -3.37 -1.02 2.33
CA GLY A 259 -4.22 0.18 2.35
C GLY A 259 -4.20 0.95 1.03
N PHE A 260 -3.07 1.00 0.31
CA PHE A 260 -2.98 1.64 -0.99
C PHE A 260 -3.88 0.97 -2.04
N GLY A 261 -3.88 -0.36 -2.09
CA GLY A 261 -4.79 -1.11 -2.97
C GLY A 261 -6.23 -1.03 -2.51
N LEU A 262 -6.48 -1.43 -1.26
CA LEU A 262 -7.83 -1.51 -0.72
C LEU A 262 -8.49 -0.14 -0.58
N GLY A 263 -7.83 0.81 0.07
CA GLY A 263 -8.38 2.13 0.37
C GLY A 263 -8.43 3.04 -0.87
N VAL A 264 -7.26 3.26 -1.52
CA VAL A 264 -7.12 4.23 -2.60
C VAL A 264 -7.66 3.70 -3.93
N THR A 265 -7.29 2.47 -4.35
CA THR A 265 -7.59 2.01 -5.71
C THR A 265 -8.89 1.21 -5.83
N ILE A 266 -9.41 0.64 -4.74
CA ILE A 266 -10.63 -0.20 -4.77
C ILE A 266 -11.78 0.50 -4.06
N HIS A 267 -11.67 0.75 -2.74
CA HIS A 267 -12.82 1.28 -1.98
C HIS A 267 -13.19 2.70 -2.43
N SER A 268 -12.21 3.60 -2.59
CA SER A 268 -12.48 4.98 -3.05
C SER A 268 -13.17 5.02 -4.40
N MET A 269 -12.80 4.10 -5.31
CA MET A 269 -13.47 4.01 -6.61
C MET A 269 -14.89 3.47 -6.49
N LEU A 270 -15.07 2.35 -5.78
CA LEU A 270 -16.38 1.70 -5.67
C LEU A 270 -17.40 2.51 -4.88
N ALA A 271 -16.96 3.22 -3.83
CA ALA A 271 -17.79 4.09 -3.02
C ALA A 271 -18.18 5.42 -3.72
N ASN A 272 -17.55 5.74 -4.87
CA ASN A 272 -17.84 6.96 -5.64
C ASN A 272 -18.29 6.66 -7.08
N GLY A 273 -18.62 5.43 -7.42
CA GLY A 273 -19.17 5.05 -8.72
C GLY A 273 -18.14 4.80 -9.82
N GLY A 274 -16.88 4.72 -9.46
CA GLY A 274 -15.78 4.39 -10.40
C GLY A 274 -15.76 2.91 -10.79
N ARG A 275 -14.85 2.57 -11.70
CA ARG A 275 -14.63 1.20 -12.19
C ARG A 275 -13.21 0.75 -11.88
N CYS A 276 -13.06 -0.37 -11.17
CA CYS A 276 -11.77 -0.99 -10.90
C CYS A 276 -11.39 -1.99 -12.01
N ILE A 277 -10.24 -1.80 -12.65
CA ILE A 277 -9.61 -2.83 -13.49
C ILE A 277 -8.74 -3.67 -12.56
N LEU A 278 -9.25 -4.83 -12.13
CA LEU A 278 -8.57 -5.70 -11.16
C LEU A 278 -7.45 -6.49 -11.83
N VAL A 279 -6.22 -6.29 -11.35
CA VAL A 279 -5.03 -6.99 -11.87
C VAL A 279 -4.50 -7.95 -10.80
N PRO A 280 -4.63 -9.28 -11.00
CA PRO A 280 -4.27 -10.26 -9.96
C PRO A 280 -2.77 -10.46 -9.80
N ARG A 281 -2.00 -10.22 -10.84
CA ARG A 281 -0.55 -10.34 -10.85
C ARG A 281 0.06 -9.17 -11.63
N PHE A 282 0.90 -8.43 -10.94
CA PHE A 282 1.62 -7.34 -11.55
C PHE A 282 2.84 -7.83 -12.34
N THR A 283 2.96 -7.31 -13.57
CA THR A 283 4.22 -7.20 -14.31
C THR A 283 4.24 -5.83 -14.99
N ALA A 284 5.42 -5.25 -15.20
CA ALA A 284 5.53 -3.95 -15.88
C ALA A 284 4.90 -3.97 -17.28
N GLU A 285 5.00 -5.10 -17.98
CA GLU A 285 4.41 -5.31 -19.30
C GLU A 285 2.88 -5.29 -19.26
N THR A 286 2.27 -6.07 -18.35
CA THR A 286 0.80 -6.10 -18.20
C THR A 286 0.26 -4.75 -17.76
N TYR A 287 0.95 -4.08 -16.84
CA TYR A 287 0.59 -2.74 -16.39
C TYR A 287 0.53 -1.74 -17.54
N ALA A 288 1.59 -1.69 -18.35
CA ALA A 288 1.67 -0.83 -19.52
C ALA A 288 0.55 -1.13 -20.53
N LYS A 289 0.37 -2.41 -20.88
CA LYS A 289 -0.68 -2.86 -21.81
C LYS A 289 -2.08 -2.52 -21.31
N ASP A 290 -2.36 -2.71 -20.03
CA ASP A 290 -3.69 -2.50 -19.46
C ASP A 290 -4.04 -1.00 -19.35
N ILE A 291 -3.07 -0.12 -19.09
CA ILE A 291 -3.29 1.34 -19.14
C ILE A 291 -3.86 1.75 -20.49
N VAL A 292 -3.21 1.32 -21.57
CA VAL A 292 -3.59 1.66 -22.96
C VAL A 292 -4.88 0.96 -23.35
N LYS A 293 -4.97 -0.36 -23.16
CA LYS A 293 -6.10 -1.20 -23.53
C LYS A 293 -7.41 -0.72 -22.91
N HIS A 294 -7.38 -0.40 -21.62
CA HIS A 294 -8.58 0.02 -20.90
C HIS A 294 -8.81 1.53 -20.97
N LYS A 295 -7.87 2.32 -21.54
CA LYS A 295 -7.90 3.79 -21.51
C LYS A 295 -8.20 4.27 -20.08
N CYS A 296 -7.32 3.88 -19.13
CA CYS A 296 -7.49 4.20 -17.73
C CYS A 296 -7.55 5.72 -17.51
N ASN A 297 -8.37 6.15 -16.57
CA ASN A 297 -8.45 7.56 -16.16
C ASN A 297 -7.51 7.84 -14.99
N PHE A 298 -7.31 6.85 -14.12
CA PHE A 298 -6.45 6.94 -12.96
C PHE A 298 -5.51 5.74 -12.89
N ILE A 299 -4.26 6.01 -12.55
CA ILE A 299 -3.25 4.99 -12.25
C ILE A 299 -2.53 5.37 -10.96
N ALA A 300 -2.20 4.36 -10.18
CA ALA A 300 -1.45 4.52 -8.94
C ALA A 300 -0.36 3.45 -8.86
N GLY A 301 0.77 3.80 -8.23
CA GLY A 301 1.87 2.87 -8.09
C GLY A 301 2.98 3.37 -7.17
N VAL A 302 3.93 2.49 -6.93
CA VAL A 302 5.19 2.83 -6.26
C VAL A 302 6.23 3.29 -7.28
N PRO A 303 7.27 4.05 -6.89
CA PRO A 303 8.29 4.56 -7.84
C PRO A 303 8.92 3.47 -8.70
N THR A 304 9.22 2.30 -8.14
CA THR A 304 9.79 1.15 -8.89
C THR A 304 8.88 0.63 -9.99
N LEU A 305 7.56 0.76 -9.84
CA LEU A 305 6.57 0.43 -10.85
C LEU A 305 6.64 1.42 -12.02
N PHE A 306 6.67 2.71 -11.71
CA PHE A 306 6.76 3.76 -12.71
C PHE A 306 8.09 3.73 -13.46
N GLU A 307 9.20 3.47 -12.77
CA GLU A 307 10.49 3.30 -13.40
C GLU A 307 10.49 2.12 -14.41
N ALA A 308 9.85 1.01 -14.03
CA ALA A 308 9.66 -0.12 -14.94
C ALA A 308 8.74 0.22 -16.13
N LEU A 309 7.72 1.09 -15.95
CA LEU A 309 6.82 1.54 -17.01
C LEU A 309 7.56 2.33 -18.10
N LEU A 310 8.51 3.19 -17.73
CA LEU A 310 9.29 4.01 -18.67
C LEU A 310 10.00 3.17 -19.74
N ARG A 311 10.32 1.91 -19.43
CA ARG A 311 11.08 1.00 -20.29
C ARG A 311 10.23 0.05 -21.11
N GLN A 312 8.89 0.09 -20.95
CA GLN A 312 8.05 -0.87 -21.66
C GLN A 312 7.92 -0.54 -23.14
N PRO A 313 8.28 -1.48 -24.04
CA PRO A 313 8.15 -1.28 -25.49
C PRO A 313 6.73 -0.93 -25.91
N SER A 314 5.72 -1.48 -25.22
CA SER A 314 4.29 -1.22 -25.48
C SER A 314 3.88 0.24 -25.23
N MET A 315 4.72 1.03 -24.57
CA MET A 315 4.49 2.47 -24.38
C MET A 315 4.97 3.32 -25.55
N LYS A 316 5.72 2.76 -26.51
CA LYS A 316 6.16 3.50 -27.70
C LYS A 316 4.94 3.86 -28.55
N GLY A 317 4.70 5.17 -28.73
CA GLY A 317 3.54 5.67 -29.49
C GLY A 317 2.19 5.50 -28.78
N ALA A 318 2.15 5.10 -27.50
CA ALA A 318 0.92 4.98 -26.74
C ALA A 318 0.29 6.37 -26.52
N ASP A 319 -1.04 6.43 -26.61
CA ASP A 319 -1.81 7.62 -26.26
C ASP A 319 -2.32 7.49 -24.81
N LEU A 320 -1.87 8.41 -23.95
CA LEU A 320 -2.25 8.49 -22.54
C LEU A 320 -3.18 9.67 -22.23
N GLY A 321 -3.79 10.27 -23.27
CA GLY A 321 -4.69 11.41 -23.13
C GLY A 321 -5.97 11.15 -22.31
N SER A 322 -6.28 9.87 -22.04
CA SER A 322 -7.38 9.49 -21.15
C SER A 322 -7.08 9.67 -19.65
N LEU A 323 -5.79 9.84 -19.27
CA LEU A 323 -5.41 9.97 -17.87
C LEU A 323 -5.88 11.31 -17.28
N LYS A 324 -6.51 11.24 -16.14
CA LYS A 324 -6.96 12.34 -15.29
C LYS A 324 -6.15 12.47 -13.99
N GLY A 325 -5.44 11.39 -13.60
CA GLY A 325 -4.58 11.39 -12.43
C GLY A 325 -3.56 10.25 -12.45
N VAL A 326 -2.35 10.56 -12.00
CA VAL A 326 -1.23 9.63 -11.85
C VAL A 326 -0.65 9.83 -10.44
N PHE A 327 -0.71 8.79 -9.61
CA PHE A 327 -0.37 8.88 -8.19
C PHE A 327 0.81 7.98 -7.85
N SER A 328 1.86 8.59 -7.31
CA SER A 328 3.00 7.86 -6.74
C SER A 328 2.95 7.91 -5.22
N GLY A 329 3.14 6.79 -4.58
CA GLY A 329 3.16 6.72 -3.11
C GLY A 329 3.76 5.43 -2.59
N GLY A 330 3.84 5.33 -1.28
CA GLY A 330 4.34 4.13 -0.59
C GLY A 330 5.86 4.04 -0.50
N ASP A 331 6.60 4.76 -1.32
CA ASP A 331 8.04 4.94 -1.26
C ASP A 331 8.41 6.32 -1.79
N SER A 332 9.65 6.78 -1.56
CA SER A 332 10.12 8.09 -2.01
C SER A 332 10.28 8.11 -3.53
N LEU A 333 9.69 9.09 -4.18
CA LEU A 333 9.89 9.37 -5.60
C LEU A 333 11.03 10.37 -5.75
N SER A 334 12.13 9.96 -6.40
CA SER A 334 13.23 10.91 -6.65
C SER A 334 12.79 12.01 -7.62
N VAL A 335 13.32 13.22 -7.42
CA VAL A 335 13.05 14.39 -8.27
C VAL A 335 13.33 14.08 -9.74
N GLU A 336 14.41 13.36 -10.01
CA GLU A 336 14.80 12.98 -11.37
C GLU A 336 13.83 11.99 -12.02
N LEU A 337 13.37 10.99 -11.25
CA LEU A 337 12.37 10.05 -11.76
C LEU A 337 11.04 10.76 -12.02
N LYS A 338 10.63 11.68 -11.14
CA LYS A 338 9.43 12.50 -11.37
C LYS A 338 9.52 13.32 -12.66
N LYS A 339 10.63 14.02 -12.88
CA LYS A 339 10.86 14.80 -14.11
C LYS A 339 10.77 13.92 -15.36
N LYS A 340 11.40 12.73 -15.33
CA LYS A 340 11.32 11.74 -16.42
C LYS A 340 9.89 11.26 -16.67
N LEU A 341 9.13 10.98 -15.61
CA LEU A 341 7.74 10.56 -15.71
C LEU A 341 6.84 11.66 -16.26
N ASP A 342 6.97 12.88 -15.76
CA ASP A 342 6.17 14.02 -16.24
C ASP A 342 6.42 14.28 -17.74
N LYS A 343 7.69 14.20 -18.17
CA LYS A 343 8.03 14.28 -19.59
C LYS A 343 7.44 13.10 -20.39
N PHE A 344 7.58 11.88 -19.88
CA PHE A 344 7.05 10.67 -20.52
C PHE A 344 5.53 10.74 -20.72
N LEU A 345 4.79 11.26 -19.74
CA LEU A 345 3.35 11.49 -19.82
C LEU A 345 3.00 12.54 -20.87
N ALA A 346 3.70 13.68 -20.86
CA ALA A 346 3.48 14.78 -21.80
C ALA A 346 3.78 14.34 -23.25
N ASP A 347 4.86 13.61 -23.49
CA ASP A 347 5.23 13.05 -24.81
C ASP A 347 4.17 12.06 -25.37
N ARG A 348 3.18 11.64 -24.52
CA ARG A 348 2.10 10.70 -24.85
C ARG A 348 0.70 11.31 -24.67
N ASN A 349 0.57 12.61 -24.87
CA ASN A 349 -0.69 13.36 -24.82
C ASN A 349 -1.36 13.44 -23.44
N ALA A 350 -0.76 12.95 -22.37
CA ALA A 350 -1.31 13.12 -21.05
C ALA A 350 -1.22 14.60 -20.61
N LYS A 351 -2.33 15.15 -20.10
CA LYS A 351 -2.42 16.53 -19.60
C LYS A 351 -2.22 16.62 -18.09
N VAL A 352 -1.74 15.56 -17.47
CA VAL A 352 -1.52 15.43 -16.04
C VAL A 352 -0.05 15.15 -15.74
N LYS A 353 0.38 15.58 -14.56
CA LYS A 353 1.70 15.26 -13.99
C LYS A 353 1.54 14.22 -12.88
N VAL A 354 2.64 13.57 -12.51
CA VAL A 354 2.67 12.67 -11.36
C VAL A 354 2.48 13.50 -10.09
N ARG A 355 1.53 13.07 -9.27
CA ARG A 355 1.28 13.63 -7.94
C ARG A 355 1.76 12.64 -6.88
N GLU A 356 2.57 13.13 -5.96
CA GLU A 356 3.05 12.33 -4.84
C GLU A 356 2.04 12.37 -3.70
N GLY A 357 1.80 11.20 -3.10
CA GLY A 357 1.01 11.05 -1.89
C GLY A 357 1.78 10.31 -0.82
N TYR A 358 1.53 10.66 0.43
CA TYR A 358 2.14 10.02 1.58
C TYR A 358 1.08 9.58 2.58
N GLY A 359 1.43 8.57 3.34
CA GLY A 359 0.71 8.03 4.47
C GLY A 359 1.26 6.67 4.87
N THR A 360 0.84 6.23 6.02
CA THR A 360 1.21 4.94 6.61
C THR A 360 0.00 4.02 6.65
N THR A 361 0.20 2.73 6.88
CA THR A 361 -0.92 1.79 7.02
C THR A 361 -1.87 2.21 8.15
N GLU A 362 -1.32 2.86 9.18
CA GLU A 362 -2.02 3.40 10.35
C GLU A 362 -2.98 4.58 10.01
N CYS A 363 -2.93 5.11 8.78
CA CYS A 363 -3.90 6.11 8.30
C CYS A 363 -4.49 5.73 6.93
N VAL A 364 -4.76 4.43 6.71
CA VAL A 364 -5.28 3.86 5.45
C VAL A 364 -4.40 4.24 4.25
N THR A 365 -3.10 4.44 4.48
CA THR A 365 -2.04 4.63 3.47
C THR A 365 -1.99 6.00 2.77
N ALA A 366 -3.00 6.84 2.87
CA ALA A 366 -2.95 8.17 2.26
C ALA A 366 -3.52 9.24 3.21
N SER A 367 -2.79 10.33 3.40
CA SER A 367 -3.16 11.43 4.29
C SER A 367 -2.77 12.80 3.74
N CYS A 368 -1.93 12.85 2.69
CA CYS A 368 -1.63 14.05 1.92
C CYS A 368 -1.38 13.72 0.45
N LEU A 369 -1.41 14.74 -0.39
CA LEU A 369 -1.18 14.62 -1.83
C LEU A 369 -0.65 15.95 -2.39
N THR A 370 0.26 15.89 -3.36
CA THR A 370 0.67 17.07 -4.13
C THR A 370 -0.56 17.75 -4.75
N PRO A 371 -0.80 19.04 -4.54
CA PRO A 371 -1.90 19.79 -5.17
C PRO A 371 -1.84 19.72 -6.71
N MET A 372 -2.99 19.89 -7.37
CA MET A 372 -3.06 19.81 -8.85
C MET A 372 -2.32 20.97 -9.54
N HIS A 373 -2.35 22.14 -8.93
CA HIS A 373 -1.89 23.40 -9.54
C HIS A 373 -0.62 23.95 -8.92
N LEU A 374 -0.15 23.35 -7.83
CA LEU A 374 1.01 23.83 -7.10
C LEU A 374 1.94 22.66 -6.76
N TYR A 375 3.20 22.79 -7.14
CA TYR A 375 4.23 21.78 -6.88
C TYR A 375 5.47 22.43 -6.28
N LYS A 376 5.94 21.87 -5.19
CA LYS A 376 7.26 22.17 -4.61
C LYS A 376 8.15 20.94 -4.71
N GLU A 377 9.32 21.12 -5.29
CA GLU A 377 10.28 20.05 -5.54
C GLU A 377 10.70 19.36 -4.22
N GLY A 378 10.64 18.03 -4.21
CA GLY A 378 10.96 17.20 -3.04
C GLY A 378 9.88 17.14 -1.97
N SER A 379 8.73 17.83 -2.15
CA SER A 379 7.59 17.73 -1.24
C SER A 379 6.70 16.53 -1.59
N ILE A 380 6.18 15.90 -0.56
CA ILE A 380 5.15 14.84 -0.65
C ILE A 380 3.71 15.41 -0.68
N GLY A 381 3.56 16.73 -0.79
CA GLY A 381 2.28 17.42 -0.91
C GLY A 381 1.78 18.07 0.37
N GLN A 382 0.48 18.30 0.41
CA GLN A 382 -0.24 18.95 1.50
C GLN A 382 -1.33 18.01 2.05
N PRO A 383 -1.72 18.14 3.33
CA PRO A 383 -2.74 17.33 3.97
C PRO A 383 -4.05 17.28 3.20
N PHE A 384 -4.83 16.22 3.37
CA PHE A 384 -6.23 16.16 2.91
C PHE A 384 -7.17 17.00 3.81
N PRO A 385 -8.39 17.35 3.37
CA PRO A 385 -9.40 17.94 4.23
C PRO A 385 -9.56 17.18 5.56
N ASP A 386 -9.73 17.92 6.66
CA ASP A 386 -9.83 17.38 8.02
C ASP A 386 -8.62 16.55 8.50
N THR A 387 -7.53 16.56 7.74
CA THR A 387 -6.27 15.93 8.13
C THR A 387 -5.29 17.00 8.53
N TYR A 388 -4.75 16.86 9.74
CA TYR A 388 -3.83 17.82 10.34
C TYR A 388 -2.44 17.21 10.45
N TYR A 389 -1.45 18.03 10.20
CA TYR A 389 -0.05 17.68 10.30
C TYR A 389 0.66 18.62 11.25
N LYS A 390 1.60 18.10 11.97
CA LYS A 390 2.63 18.89 12.65
C LYS A 390 3.94 18.12 12.72
N ILE A 391 5.01 18.84 12.87
CA ILE A 391 6.35 18.28 13.06
C ILE A 391 6.71 18.50 14.52
N VAL A 392 7.12 17.43 15.21
CA VAL A 392 7.48 17.49 16.62
C VAL A 392 8.93 17.03 16.83
N GLU A 393 9.56 17.53 17.88
CA GLU A 393 10.85 17.02 18.33
C GLU A 393 10.75 15.51 18.58
N VAL A 394 11.71 14.74 18.04
CA VAL A 394 11.68 13.27 18.08
C VAL A 394 11.59 12.77 19.53
N GLY A 395 10.63 11.90 19.78
CA GLY A 395 10.37 11.32 21.10
C GLY A 395 9.53 12.20 22.05
N THR A 396 9.13 13.40 21.62
CA THR A 396 8.34 14.35 22.41
C THR A 396 7.00 14.67 21.72
N ASN A 397 6.20 15.55 22.34
CA ASN A 397 4.99 16.15 21.74
C ASN A 397 5.20 17.65 21.43
N ILE A 398 6.45 18.14 21.49
CA ILE A 398 6.79 19.56 21.32
C ILE A 398 6.89 19.86 19.82
N GLU A 399 6.04 20.77 19.33
CA GLU A 399 6.05 21.20 17.92
C GLU A 399 7.29 22.04 17.63
N VAL A 400 7.98 21.75 16.52
CA VAL A 400 9.13 22.53 16.05
C VAL A 400 8.67 23.63 15.07
N PRO A 401 9.47 24.71 14.90
CA PRO A 401 9.19 25.75 13.91
C PRO A 401 9.14 25.23 12.48
N TYR A 402 8.45 25.96 11.58
CA TYR A 402 8.46 25.64 10.16
C TYR A 402 9.88 25.64 9.59
N GLY A 403 10.18 24.66 8.74
CA GLY A 403 11.48 24.44 8.14
C GLY A 403 12.43 23.57 8.97
N GLU A 404 12.16 23.39 10.26
CA GLU A 404 12.93 22.50 11.13
C GLU A 404 12.50 21.04 10.98
N GLU A 405 13.43 20.13 11.26
CA GLU A 405 13.22 18.68 11.12
C GLU A 405 12.73 18.07 12.43
N GLY A 406 11.82 17.13 12.33
CA GLY A 406 11.28 16.38 13.45
C GLY A 406 10.43 15.21 13.01
N GLU A 407 9.75 14.57 13.94
CA GLU A 407 8.81 13.49 13.64
C GLU A 407 7.52 14.04 13.04
N ILE A 408 7.08 13.45 11.92
CA ILE A 408 5.79 13.77 11.31
C ILE A 408 4.68 13.17 12.17
N CYS A 409 3.76 14.01 12.63
CA CYS A 409 2.57 13.61 13.36
C CYS A 409 1.31 13.93 12.54
N ILE A 410 0.34 12.99 12.53
CA ILE A 410 -0.90 13.07 11.76
C ILE A 410 -2.10 12.93 12.69
N SER A 411 -3.11 13.78 12.51
CA SER A 411 -4.43 13.63 13.14
C SER A 411 -5.51 13.79 12.07
N GLY A 412 -6.49 12.90 12.03
CA GLY A 412 -7.55 12.97 11.02
C GLY A 412 -8.45 11.76 11.02
N PRO A 413 -9.50 11.79 10.19
CA PRO A 413 -10.56 10.78 10.18
C PRO A 413 -10.10 9.41 9.65
N SER A 414 -8.98 9.34 8.91
CA SER A 414 -8.42 8.09 8.39
C SER A 414 -7.46 7.39 9.37
N VAL A 415 -7.13 8.01 10.52
CA VAL A 415 -6.21 7.43 11.52
C VAL A 415 -6.85 6.20 12.19
N MET A 416 -6.05 5.15 12.37
CA MET A 416 -6.42 3.85 12.92
C MET A 416 -7.05 3.93 14.32
N LEU A 417 -7.71 2.84 14.72
CA LEU A 417 -8.20 2.65 16.08
C LEU A 417 -7.09 2.21 17.06
N GLY A 418 -6.05 1.58 16.55
CA GLY A 418 -4.93 1.04 17.32
C GLY A 418 -4.39 -0.25 16.73
N TYR A 419 -3.47 -0.89 17.44
CA TYR A 419 -2.93 -2.21 17.09
C TYR A 419 -3.68 -3.33 17.78
N LEU A 420 -3.94 -4.42 17.07
CA LEU A 420 -4.61 -5.61 17.57
C LEU A 420 -3.84 -6.23 18.73
N ASP A 421 -4.49 -6.36 19.88
CA ASP A 421 -3.95 -6.95 21.11
C ASP A 421 -2.60 -6.32 21.59
N GLN A 422 -2.33 -5.05 21.22
CA GLN A 422 -1.11 -4.32 21.59
C GLN A 422 -1.43 -2.92 22.15
N PRO A 423 -1.99 -2.81 23.36
CA PRO A 423 -2.41 -1.54 23.94
C PRO A 423 -1.26 -0.58 24.23
N GLU A 424 -0.11 -1.08 24.70
CA GLU A 424 1.07 -0.25 24.99
C GLU A 424 1.66 0.36 23.71
N GLU A 425 1.79 -0.44 22.65
CA GLU A 425 2.28 0.05 21.36
C GLU A 425 1.30 1.04 20.73
N THR A 426 -0.01 0.82 20.95
CA THR A 426 -1.06 1.76 20.54
C THR A 426 -0.89 3.10 21.26
N ALA A 427 -0.71 3.09 22.59
CA ALA A 427 -0.52 4.30 23.38
C ALA A 427 0.79 5.04 23.03
N ASN A 428 1.85 4.31 22.66
CA ASN A 428 3.11 4.89 22.20
C ASN A 428 2.99 5.57 20.83
N THR A 429 2.06 5.09 19.99
CA THR A 429 1.88 5.55 18.61
C THR A 429 0.77 6.60 18.49
N LEU A 430 -0.33 6.41 19.21
CA LEU A 430 -1.47 7.36 19.26
C LEU A 430 -1.42 8.15 20.55
N ARG A 431 -0.94 9.40 20.49
CA ARG A 431 -0.75 10.23 21.68
C ARG A 431 -1.71 11.42 21.70
N MET A 432 -2.27 11.68 22.85
CA MET A 432 -3.02 12.92 23.10
C MET A 432 -2.04 14.08 23.29
N HIS A 433 -2.20 15.15 22.51
CA HIS A 433 -1.39 16.35 22.66
C HIS A 433 -2.16 17.47 23.38
N GLY A 434 -1.46 18.56 23.71
CA GLY A 434 -2.03 19.69 24.44
C GLY A 434 -3.12 20.47 23.71
N ASP A 435 -3.32 20.23 22.41
CA ASP A 435 -4.41 20.75 21.58
C ASP A 435 -5.73 19.95 21.70
N GLY A 436 -5.74 18.89 22.52
CA GLY A 436 -6.90 18.02 22.72
C GLY A 436 -7.16 17.01 21.60
N ARG A 437 -6.24 16.88 20.62
CA ARG A 437 -6.33 15.90 19.53
C ARG A 437 -5.44 14.71 19.80
N THR A 438 -5.87 13.55 19.31
CA THR A 438 -5.01 12.37 19.23
C THR A 438 -4.20 12.43 17.94
N TRP A 439 -2.89 12.26 18.09
CA TRP A 439 -1.92 12.31 17.01
C TRP A 439 -1.25 10.97 16.80
N LEU A 440 -1.21 10.54 15.56
CA LEU A 440 -0.41 9.39 15.10
C LEU A 440 1.05 9.84 14.96
N HIS A 441 1.92 9.33 15.81
CA HIS A 441 3.37 9.41 15.67
C HIS A 441 3.82 8.40 14.63
N THR A 442 4.21 8.89 13.45
CA THR A 442 4.44 8.03 12.28
C THR A 442 5.75 7.25 12.34
N GLY A 443 6.70 7.69 13.15
CA GLY A 443 8.09 7.22 13.12
C GLY A 443 8.85 7.66 11.87
N ASP A 444 8.32 8.64 11.14
CA ASP A 444 8.92 9.23 9.95
C ASP A 444 9.47 10.61 10.28
N LEU A 445 10.72 10.86 9.87
CA LEU A 445 11.36 12.16 9.97
C LEU A 445 10.99 13.01 8.76
N GLY A 446 10.70 14.28 9.00
CA GLY A 446 10.39 15.22 7.94
C GLY A 446 10.38 16.66 8.43
N LYS A 447 9.93 17.57 7.59
CA LYS A 447 9.69 18.97 7.93
C LYS A 447 8.46 19.50 7.19
N MET A 448 7.95 20.62 7.65
CA MET A 448 6.86 21.35 7.00
C MET A 448 7.32 22.79 6.76
N ASP A 449 7.02 23.35 5.59
CA ASP A 449 7.28 24.76 5.33
C ASP A 449 6.11 25.66 5.80
N ASP A 450 6.28 26.96 5.68
CA ASP A 450 5.30 27.97 6.10
C ASP A 450 4.05 28.05 5.23
N GLU A 451 4.05 27.37 4.07
CA GLU A 451 2.88 27.17 3.21
C GLU A 451 2.20 25.79 3.43
N GLY A 452 2.73 24.98 4.36
CA GLY A 452 2.17 23.68 4.73
C GLY A 452 2.52 22.53 3.79
N PHE A 453 3.57 22.66 2.97
CA PHE A 453 4.12 21.53 2.23
C PHE A 453 4.96 20.67 3.14
N ILE A 454 4.74 19.36 3.05
CA ILE A 454 5.44 18.34 3.83
C ILE A 454 6.60 17.78 3.02
N TYR A 455 7.75 17.67 3.66
CA TYR A 455 8.96 17.07 3.10
C TYR A 455 9.34 15.85 3.93
N PHE A 456 9.15 14.68 3.37
CA PHE A 456 9.58 13.42 3.97
C PHE A 456 11.10 13.28 3.84
N LYS A 457 11.77 12.88 4.90
CA LYS A 457 13.21 12.62 4.91
C LYS A 457 13.47 11.11 4.87
N GLN A 458 13.03 10.41 5.91
CA GLN A 458 13.19 8.96 6.05
C GLN A 458 12.48 8.42 7.29
N ARG A 459 12.53 7.09 7.48
CA ARG A 459 12.20 6.45 8.76
C ARG A 459 13.20 6.82 9.84
N ILE A 460 12.75 7.21 11.03
CA ILE A 460 13.63 7.53 12.17
C ILE A 460 14.56 6.34 12.47
N LYS A 461 14.03 5.11 12.45
CA LYS A 461 14.80 3.88 12.69
C LYS A 461 15.78 3.50 11.56
N ARG A 462 15.71 4.14 10.39
CA ARG A 462 16.63 3.92 9.26
C ARG A 462 17.80 4.90 9.25
N MET A 463 17.78 5.89 10.14
CA MET A 463 18.83 6.89 10.26
C MET A 463 20.15 6.22 10.67
N ILE A 464 21.21 6.51 9.93
CA ILE A 464 22.55 6.01 10.21
C ILE A 464 23.28 7.03 11.08
N VAL A 465 23.79 6.61 12.23
CA VAL A 465 24.58 7.47 13.09
C VAL A 465 26.06 7.16 12.87
N THR A 466 26.80 8.08 12.23
CA THR A 466 28.23 7.92 11.96
C THR A 466 29.03 9.06 12.54
N SER A 467 29.99 8.76 13.41
CA SER A 467 30.86 9.75 14.09
C SER A 467 30.09 10.90 14.76
N GLY A 468 28.90 10.61 15.32
CA GLY A 468 28.04 11.59 15.97
C GLY A 468 27.15 12.42 15.02
N TYR A 469 27.23 12.16 13.72
CA TYR A 469 26.37 12.81 12.71
C TYR A 469 25.26 11.88 12.25
N ASN A 470 24.09 12.47 12.03
CA ASN A 470 22.96 11.78 11.40
C ASN A 470 23.15 11.74 9.90
N VAL A 471 23.14 10.57 9.30
CA VAL A 471 23.19 10.35 7.86
C VAL A 471 21.86 9.78 7.42
N TYR A 472 21.32 10.35 6.37
CA TYR A 472 20.00 10.04 5.87
C TYR A 472 20.10 9.21 4.57
N PRO A 473 19.85 7.87 4.62
CA PRO A 473 19.95 7.00 3.46
C PRO A 473 19.22 7.52 2.23
N SER A 474 17.99 8.00 2.39
CA SER A 474 17.19 8.51 1.28
C SER A 474 17.84 9.70 0.54
N GLN A 475 18.56 10.56 1.26
CA GLN A 475 19.29 11.67 0.63
C GLN A 475 20.47 11.16 -0.21
N LEU A 476 21.19 10.18 0.31
CA LEU A 476 22.31 9.58 -0.40
C LEU A 476 21.81 8.81 -1.62
N GLU A 477 20.71 8.08 -1.48
CA GLU A 477 20.04 7.36 -2.58
C GLU A 477 19.63 8.32 -3.70
N ASN A 478 19.02 9.47 -3.36
CA ASN A 478 18.66 10.48 -4.34
C ASN A 478 19.88 11.03 -5.11
N ILE A 479 21.01 11.21 -4.42
CA ILE A 479 22.26 11.69 -5.06
C ILE A 479 22.84 10.59 -5.97
N LEU A 480 22.88 9.35 -5.49
CA LEU A 480 23.34 8.21 -6.26
C LEU A 480 22.48 7.98 -7.52
N ASP A 481 21.15 8.00 -7.36
CA ASP A 481 20.19 7.79 -8.45
C ASP A 481 20.21 8.93 -9.49
N GLY A 482 20.71 10.10 -9.09
CA GLY A 482 20.97 11.25 -9.99
C GLY A 482 22.17 11.04 -10.92
N PHE A 483 23.04 10.07 -10.68
CA PHE A 483 24.17 9.77 -11.56
C PHE A 483 23.73 8.96 -12.78
N GLU A 484 24.24 9.32 -13.97
CA GLU A 484 23.75 8.77 -15.23
C GLU A 484 23.80 7.24 -15.34
N ALA A 485 24.82 6.60 -14.76
CA ALA A 485 24.98 5.15 -14.80
C ALA A 485 24.08 4.41 -13.78
N VAL A 486 23.55 5.11 -12.78
CA VAL A 486 22.76 4.49 -11.70
C VAL A 486 21.30 4.40 -12.09
N GLN A 487 20.77 3.20 -11.97
CA GLN A 487 19.33 2.95 -12.18
C GLN A 487 18.56 3.11 -10.86
N MET A 488 19.10 2.55 -9.80
CA MET A 488 18.51 2.55 -8.45
C MET A 488 19.59 2.22 -7.43
N SER A 489 19.49 2.81 -6.25
CA SER A 489 20.40 2.52 -5.15
C SER A 489 19.66 2.20 -3.85
N CYS A 490 20.38 1.62 -2.90
CA CYS A 490 19.95 1.42 -1.53
C CYS A 490 21.14 1.62 -0.60
N VAL A 491 20.95 2.42 0.43
CA VAL A 491 22.00 2.76 1.40
C VAL A 491 21.65 2.19 2.76
N ILE A 492 22.60 1.53 3.41
CA ILE A 492 22.47 0.95 4.74
C ILE A 492 23.60 1.41 5.67
N GLY A 493 23.32 1.31 6.98
CA GLY A 493 24.31 1.51 8.05
C GLY A 493 24.78 0.18 8.60
N LEU A 494 26.10 -0.01 8.69
CA LEU A 494 26.69 -1.21 9.29
C LEU A 494 27.46 -0.83 10.56
N PRO A 495 27.46 -1.67 11.60
CA PRO A 495 28.21 -1.41 12.81
C PRO A 495 29.70 -1.16 12.53
N ASP A 496 30.27 -0.15 13.17
CA ASP A 496 31.69 0.20 13.09
C ASP A 496 32.24 0.51 14.48
N LYS A 497 33.44 0.00 14.78
CA LYS A 497 34.05 0.14 16.11
C LYS A 497 34.44 1.58 16.47
N ILE A 498 34.68 2.42 15.46
CA ILE A 498 35.17 3.81 15.65
C ILE A 498 34.04 4.80 15.39
N LYS A 499 33.26 4.57 14.32
CA LYS A 499 32.26 5.55 13.83
C LYS A 499 30.85 5.30 14.37
N ILE A 500 30.62 4.27 15.17
CA ILE A 500 29.32 3.72 15.57
C ILE A 500 28.73 2.94 14.39
N GLN A 501 28.49 3.60 13.25
CA GLN A 501 28.08 2.96 11.99
C GLN A 501 28.91 3.52 10.82
N LYS A 502 29.10 2.68 9.79
CA LYS A 502 29.64 3.06 8.49
C LYS A 502 28.58 2.89 7.40
N VAL A 503 28.63 3.76 6.39
CA VAL A 503 27.64 3.80 5.32
C VAL A 503 28.06 2.90 4.18
N LYS A 504 27.20 1.96 3.74
CA LYS A 504 27.40 1.14 2.52
C LYS A 504 26.28 1.40 1.52
N ALA A 505 26.63 1.49 0.24
CA ALA A 505 25.67 1.65 -0.83
C ALA A 505 25.62 0.39 -1.72
N PHE A 506 24.42 -0.04 -2.07
CA PHE A 506 24.15 -1.04 -3.10
C PHE A 506 23.61 -0.32 -4.33
N VAL A 507 24.15 -0.61 -5.50
CA VAL A 507 23.84 0.10 -6.73
C VAL A 507 23.46 -0.87 -7.83
N MET A 508 22.32 -0.63 -8.46
CA MET A 508 21.90 -1.27 -9.71
C MET A 508 22.20 -0.33 -10.87
N LEU A 509 22.98 -0.81 -11.85
CA LEU A 509 23.37 -0.02 -13.01
C LEU A 509 22.28 -0.02 -14.09
N ARG A 510 22.27 1.03 -14.90
CA ARG A 510 21.44 1.09 -16.11
C ARG A 510 22.02 0.18 -17.20
N PRO A 511 21.17 -0.32 -18.12
CA PRO A 511 21.66 -1.03 -19.30
C PRO A 511 22.69 -0.21 -20.08
N GLY A 512 23.80 -0.86 -20.44
CA GLY A 512 24.92 -0.23 -21.14
C GLY A 512 26.07 0.25 -20.25
N TYR A 513 25.93 0.11 -18.94
CA TYR A 513 27.01 0.34 -17.98
C TYR A 513 27.42 -0.98 -17.32
N GLU A 514 28.74 -1.14 -17.15
CA GLU A 514 29.33 -2.37 -16.57
C GLU A 514 29.80 -2.13 -15.14
N PRO A 515 29.74 -3.16 -14.26
CA PRO A 515 30.15 -3.08 -12.85
C PRO A 515 31.66 -3.13 -12.69
N THR A 516 32.36 -2.14 -13.27
CA THR A 516 33.83 -2.04 -13.24
C THR A 516 34.32 -1.12 -12.13
N ASP A 517 35.62 -1.19 -11.82
CA ASP A 517 36.26 -0.28 -10.86
C ASP A 517 36.22 1.17 -11.34
N GLU A 518 36.28 1.42 -12.65
CA GLU A 518 36.14 2.75 -13.25
C GLU A 518 34.72 3.30 -13.01
N THR A 519 33.69 2.50 -13.22
CA THR A 519 32.30 2.90 -12.95
C THR A 519 32.10 3.18 -11.44
N LYS A 520 32.66 2.34 -10.57
CA LYS A 520 32.62 2.54 -9.12
C LYS A 520 33.33 3.83 -8.71
N ALA A 521 34.50 4.10 -9.29
CA ALA A 521 35.26 5.33 -9.04
C ALA A 521 34.50 6.58 -9.51
N ALA A 522 33.84 6.53 -10.67
CA ALA A 522 33.03 7.62 -11.19
C ALA A 522 31.82 7.93 -10.28
N ILE A 523 31.10 6.91 -9.82
CA ILE A 523 29.99 7.07 -8.85
C ILE A 523 30.52 7.64 -7.54
N MET A 524 31.65 7.14 -7.04
CA MET A 524 32.26 7.66 -5.81
C MET A 524 32.73 9.11 -5.97
N ALA A 525 33.24 9.50 -7.13
CA ALA A 525 33.60 10.88 -7.43
C ALA A 525 32.38 11.80 -7.43
N HIS A 526 31.25 11.33 -8.00
CA HIS A 526 29.97 12.02 -7.93
C HIS A 526 29.51 12.18 -6.47
N CYS A 527 29.60 11.13 -5.67
CA CYS A 527 29.30 11.20 -4.23
C CYS A 527 30.17 12.23 -3.52
N LYS A 528 31.48 12.22 -3.73
CA LYS A 528 32.42 13.17 -3.09
C LYS A 528 32.11 14.63 -3.43
N LYS A 529 31.52 14.89 -4.58
CA LYS A 529 31.13 16.25 -4.99
C LYS A 529 29.85 16.72 -4.31
N ASN A 530 28.94 15.79 -3.98
CA ASN A 530 27.57 16.11 -3.55
C ASN A 530 27.25 15.70 -2.10
N ILE A 531 28.11 14.92 -1.44
CA ILE A 531 27.89 14.34 -0.11
C ILE A 531 29.01 14.79 0.82
N ALA A 532 28.65 15.16 2.05
CA ALA A 532 29.62 15.50 3.10
C ALA A 532 30.53 14.30 3.43
N LYS A 533 31.80 14.57 3.72
CA LYS A 533 32.83 13.53 3.90
C LYS A 533 32.46 12.46 4.94
N TYR A 534 31.77 12.81 6.02
CA TYR A 534 31.35 11.88 7.06
C TYR A 534 30.25 10.91 6.59
N ALA A 535 29.43 11.32 5.61
CA ALA A 535 28.31 10.56 5.10
C ALA A 535 28.63 9.76 3.81
N LEU A 536 29.86 9.86 3.30
CA LEU A 536 30.27 9.12 2.11
C LEU A 536 30.18 7.61 2.36
N PRO A 537 29.64 6.84 1.40
CA PRO A 537 29.73 5.38 1.44
C PRO A 537 31.20 4.93 1.55
N TYR A 538 31.52 4.04 2.49
CA TYR A 538 32.84 3.43 2.57
C TYR A 538 33.05 2.43 1.44
N ASP A 539 31.94 1.87 0.93
CA ASP A 539 31.92 0.91 -0.17
C ASP A 539 30.65 1.06 -1.01
N ILE A 540 30.78 0.74 -2.30
CA ILE A 540 29.69 0.61 -3.26
C ILE A 540 29.74 -0.81 -3.81
N GLU A 541 28.65 -1.55 -3.62
CA GLU A 541 28.47 -2.91 -4.14
C GLU A 541 27.47 -2.90 -5.30
N PHE A 542 27.85 -3.43 -6.44
CA PHE A 542 26.94 -3.56 -7.57
C PHE A 542 26.06 -4.79 -7.42
N ARG A 543 24.78 -4.64 -7.75
CA ARG A 543 23.77 -5.71 -7.76
C ARG A 543 23.00 -5.69 -9.07
N GLU A 544 22.73 -6.86 -9.64
CA GLU A 544 21.84 -6.97 -10.81
C GLU A 544 20.41 -6.59 -10.44
N GLN A 545 19.97 -6.90 -9.22
CA GLN A 545 18.67 -6.55 -8.67
C GLN A 545 18.79 -6.24 -7.18
N LEU A 546 18.06 -5.23 -6.74
CA LEU A 546 17.86 -4.97 -5.31
C LEU A 546 16.69 -5.81 -4.79
N PRO A 547 16.80 -6.40 -3.59
CA PRO A 547 15.72 -7.15 -2.98
C PRO A 547 14.50 -6.25 -2.78
N LYS A 548 13.30 -6.82 -2.99
CA LYS A 548 12.05 -6.08 -2.88
C LYS A 548 11.13 -6.73 -1.86
N THR A 549 10.40 -5.89 -1.15
CA THR A 549 9.28 -6.34 -0.32
C THR A 549 8.15 -6.88 -1.19
N LEU A 550 7.22 -7.60 -0.59
CA LEU A 550 6.04 -8.14 -1.27
C LEU A 550 5.15 -7.06 -1.91
N VAL A 551 5.27 -5.81 -1.47
CA VAL A 551 4.55 -4.65 -2.03
C VAL A 551 5.41 -3.83 -3.01
N GLY A 552 6.58 -4.33 -3.41
CA GLY A 552 7.44 -3.76 -4.46
C GLY A 552 8.43 -2.69 -4.01
N LYS A 553 8.54 -2.39 -2.71
CA LYS A 553 9.55 -1.46 -2.16
C LYS A 553 10.91 -2.16 -2.05
N VAL A 554 12.01 -1.40 -2.05
CA VAL A 554 13.34 -1.95 -1.76
C VAL A 554 13.38 -2.45 -0.32
N ALA A 555 13.78 -3.73 -0.16
CA ALA A 555 13.87 -4.41 1.14
C ALA A 555 15.26 -4.20 1.76
N TYR A 556 15.57 -2.98 2.20
CA TYR A 556 16.88 -2.62 2.76
C TYR A 556 17.33 -3.52 3.92
N ARG A 557 16.40 -4.04 4.73
CA ARG A 557 16.72 -4.95 5.83
C ARG A 557 17.34 -6.26 5.38
N VAL A 558 16.92 -6.79 4.24
CA VAL A 558 17.52 -7.99 3.66
C VAL A 558 19.00 -7.73 3.38
N LEU A 559 19.33 -6.55 2.86
CA LEU A 559 20.72 -6.15 2.63
C LEU A 559 21.50 -5.93 3.93
N GLU A 560 20.85 -5.37 4.96
CA GLU A 560 21.45 -5.24 6.29
C GLU A 560 21.75 -6.61 6.91
N GLU A 561 20.79 -7.54 6.87
CA GLU A 561 20.93 -8.90 7.40
C GLU A 561 22.01 -9.70 6.66
N GLU A 562 22.06 -9.59 5.31
CA GLU A 562 23.13 -10.21 4.51
C GLU A 562 24.53 -9.72 4.94
N GLU A 563 24.69 -8.41 5.13
CA GLU A 563 25.98 -7.82 5.50
C GLU A 563 26.36 -8.10 6.95
N LEU A 564 25.40 -8.08 7.87
CA LEU A 564 25.64 -8.46 9.27
C LEU A 564 26.10 -9.92 9.38
N SER A 565 25.46 -10.81 8.63
CA SER A 565 25.85 -12.23 8.57
C SER A 565 27.28 -12.42 8.03
N LYS A 566 27.68 -11.64 7.01
CA LYS A 566 29.06 -11.65 6.50
C LYS A 566 30.05 -11.18 7.57
N LEU A 567 29.74 -10.09 8.27
CA LEU A 567 30.58 -9.56 9.34
C LEU A 567 30.74 -10.53 10.54
N GLU A 568 29.70 -11.28 10.85
CA GLU A 568 29.77 -12.33 11.89
C GLU A 568 30.61 -13.51 11.45
N ALA A 569 30.48 -13.97 10.22
CA ALA A 569 31.31 -15.05 9.66
C ALA A 569 32.79 -14.66 9.62
N GLU A 570 33.11 -13.43 9.21
CA GLU A 570 34.49 -12.92 9.23
C GLU A 570 35.10 -12.89 10.65
N LYS A 571 34.32 -12.50 11.66
CA LYS A 571 34.76 -12.50 13.06
C LYS A 571 35.07 -13.91 13.59
N GLN A 572 34.23 -14.88 13.20
CA GLN A 572 34.47 -16.30 13.59
C GLN A 572 35.72 -16.89 12.92
N THR A 573 35.99 -16.49 11.67
CA THR A 573 37.18 -16.95 10.92
C THR A 573 38.48 -16.33 11.46
N VAL A 574 38.43 -15.14 12.04
CA VAL A 574 39.62 -14.47 12.63
C VAL A 574 39.85 -14.92 14.10
N ALA A 575 38.89 -15.58 14.73
CA ALA A 575 38.98 -16.07 16.11
C ALA A 575 39.46 -17.53 16.20
N VAL A 576 39.71 -18.21 15.08
CA VAL A 576 40.34 -19.53 14.93
C VAL A 576 41.78 -19.34 14.44
#